data_91a6528fd1fa0921deadfb37dcc84589
#
_entry.id   91a6528fd1fa0921deadfb37dcc84589
#
_cell.length_a   1.000
_cell.length_b   1.000
_cell.length_c   1.000
_cell.angle_alpha   90.00
_cell.angle_beta   90.00
_cell.angle_gamma   90.00
#
_symmetry.space_group_name_H-M   'P 1'
#
loop_
_entity.id
_entity.type
_entity.pdbx_description
1 polymer ?
#
loop_
_entity_poly.entity_id
_entity_poly.type
_entity_poly.pdbx_seq_one_letter_code
_entity_poly.pdbx_strand_id
1 'polypeptide(L)'
;MRLLAAVFACFAVAATAEEVTTYQLDNGMDVVVIEDHRAPVVVHMLWYRAGSADEPVGSSGVAHFLEHLLFKGTDTVESGEFQRVVAENGGSDNAFTSFDYTGYFQRIAADRLPLMMQYEADRMTNLVLTEEDIVTERGVILEERNQRTENSPGALAREQMRAAQYLNHRYGVPIIGWKHEMEELDMEDALSFYDLYYSPNNAILVVAGDVEPAEVLALAEEHYGPIPAEPNLPERIRSQEPPQIAERRLIFEDSRVAQPYLTRSYLAPERDPGAQEEAAALTYLAELLGGSPFTSALGIALQFDSTTAVYSSAYYDGLNLDDGTFGLTVVPAEGVTLQEAEDKMDTAITAFLDAGIDPERMEALRTQLKASEIYARDDVGGLARRYGAALTSGLTVEDVQAWPEILQAVTAEDVLAVAERVLDRDRSVTGWVVPNREVLQ
;
A
#
# COMPACT_ATOMS: atom_id res chain seq x y z
N MET A 1 -31.10 -59.29 -8.89
CA MET A 1 -30.24 -58.25 -8.36
C MET A 1 -29.87 -57.31 -9.50
N ARG A 2 -30.52 -56.14 -9.57
CA ARG A 2 -30.19 -55.10 -10.56
C ARG A 2 -29.37 -54.06 -9.83
N LEU A 3 -28.09 -53.89 -10.21
CA LEU A 3 -27.24 -52.81 -9.75
C LEU A 3 -27.69 -51.51 -10.46
N LEU A 4 -28.15 -50.52 -9.67
CA LEU A 4 -28.26 -49.13 -10.11
C LEU A 4 -26.85 -48.48 -10.00
N ALA A 5 -26.25 -48.10 -11.12
CA ALA A 5 -25.08 -47.26 -11.16
C ALA A 5 -25.57 -45.81 -11.05
N ALA A 6 -25.25 -45.14 -9.92
CA ALA A 6 -25.45 -43.69 -9.77
C ALA A 6 -24.32 -42.96 -10.50
N VAL A 7 -24.65 -42.23 -11.56
CA VAL A 7 -23.73 -41.31 -12.23
C VAL A 7 -23.72 -40.03 -11.44
N PHE A 8 -22.62 -39.75 -10.73
CA PHE A 8 -22.33 -38.44 -10.16
C PHE A 8 -21.86 -37.52 -11.30
N ALA A 9 -22.71 -36.63 -11.74
CA ALA A 9 -22.29 -35.51 -12.60
C ALA A 9 -21.59 -34.48 -11.71
N CYS A 10 -20.25 -34.42 -11.77
CA CYS A 10 -19.49 -33.26 -11.25
C CYS A 10 -19.79 -32.08 -12.17
N PHE A 11 -20.60 -31.15 -11.70
CA PHE A 11 -20.66 -29.81 -12.27
C PHE A 11 -19.35 -29.11 -11.87
N ALA A 12 -18.43 -28.96 -12.80
CA ALA A 12 -17.36 -27.99 -12.69
C ALA A 12 -18.02 -26.60 -12.70
N VAL A 13 -18.09 -25.96 -11.54
CA VAL A 13 -18.38 -24.54 -11.46
C VAL A 13 -17.14 -23.89 -12.09
N ALA A 14 -17.30 -23.37 -13.31
CA ALA A 14 -16.32 -22.47 -13.88
C ALA A 14 -16.21 -21.29 -12.89
N ALA A 15 -15.05 -21.05 -12.34
CA ALA A 15 -14.78 -19.82 -11.65
C ALA A 15 -14.98 -18.70 -12.70
N THR A 16 -16.08 -17.97 -12.58
CA THR A 16 -16.28 -16.78 -13.39
C THR A 16 -15.14 -15.82 -13.07
N ALA A 17 -14.40 -15.41 -14.09
CA ALA A 17 -13.48 -14.29 -13.97
C ALA A 17 -14.28 -13.10 -13.41
N GLU A 18 -13.64 -12.30 -12.56
CA GLU A 18 -14.17 -11.03 -12.11
C GLU A 18 -14.62 -10.20 -13.31
N GLU A 19 -15.88 -9.77 -13.34
CA GLU A 19 -16.36 -8.92 -14.39
C GLU A 19 -16.06 -7.46 -14.02
N VAL A 20 -15.02 -6.90 -14.66
CA VAL A 20 -14.58 -5.53 -14.45
C VAL A 20 -14.84 -4.74 -15.71
N THR A 21 -15.67 -3.71 -15.58
CA THR A 21 -15.99 -2.80 -16.68
C THR A 21 -15.36 -1.43 -16.42
N THR A 22 -14.77 -0.85 -17.45
CA THR A 22 -14.12 0.47 -17.35
C THR A 22 -14.75 1.48 -18.29
N TYR A 23 -14.82 2.71 -17.84
CA TYR A 23 -15.24 3.86 -18.63
C TYR A 23 -14.34 5.05 -18.34
N GLN A 24 -14.39 6.06 -19.18
CA GLN A 24 -13.80 7.37 -18.92
C GLN A 24 -14.85 8.44 -19.25
N LEU A 25 -15.08 9.36 -18.33
CA LEU A 25 -15.98 10.49 -18.53
C LEU A 25 -15.33 11.56 -19.44
N ASP A 26 -16.12 12.42 -20.05
CA ASP A 26 -15.65 13.51 -20.92
C ASP A 26 -14.68 14.48 -20.22
N ASN A 27 -14.79 14.61 -18.89
CA ASN A 27 -13.90 15.42 -18.07
C ASN A 27 -12.60 14.70 -17.63
N GLY A 28 -12.39 13.47 -18.12
CA GLY A 28 -11.16 12.69 -17.89
C GLY A 28 -11.16 11.80 -16.64
N MET A 29 -12.26 11.74 -15.87
CA MET A 29 -12.37 10.80 -14.74
C MET A 29 -12.43 9.36 -15.25
N ASP A 30 -11.59 8.49 -14.70
CA ASP A 30 -11.68 7.06 -14.93
C ASP A 30 -12.72 6.43 -14.00
N VAL A 31 -13.52 5.50 -14.53
CA VAL A 31 -14.56 4.78 -13.79
C VAL A 31 -14.33 3.28 -13.93
N VAL A 32 -14.21 2.59 -12.81
CA VAL A 32 -14.01 1.13 -12.73
C VAL A 32 -15.17 0.53 -11.96
N VAL A 33 -15.86 -0.42 -12.57
CA VAL A 33 -17.02 -1.11 -11.98
C VAL A 33 -16.67 -2.59 -11.85
N ILE A 34 -16.85 -3.11 -10.64
CA ILE A 34 -16.59 -4.50 -10.29
C ILE A 34 -17.90 -5.11 -9.76
N GLU A 35 -18.49 -5.99 -10.57
CA GLU A 35 -19.79 -6.58 -10.25
C GLU A 35 -19.67 -7.70 -9.23
N ASP A 36 -20.46 -7.62 -8.15
CA ASP A 36 -20.59 -8.68 -7.15
C ASP A 36 -22.00 -8.69 -6.54
N HIS A 37 -22.87 -9.52 -7.07
CA HIS A 37 -24.29 -9.62 -6.70
C HIS A 37 -24.56 -10.57 -5.52
N ARG A 38 -23.54 -10.98 -4.75
CA ARG A 38 -23.71 -11.91 -3.63
C ARG A 38 -24.43 -11.29 -2.42
N ALA A 39 -24.38 -9.97 -2.28
CA ALA A 39 -25.05 -9.23 -1.21
C ALA A 39 -25.45 -7.82 -1.69
N PRO A 40 -26.59 -7.25 -1.23
CA PRO A 40 -27.06 -5.93 -1.66
C PRO A 40 -26.27 -4.78 -1.03
N VAL A 41 -24.95 -4.78 -1.22
CA VAL A 41 -24.03 -3.78 -0.69
C VAL A 41 -23.09 -3.31 -1.79
N VAL A 42 -22.62 -2.08 -1.65
CA VAL A 42 -21.65 -1.47 -2.56
C VAL A 42 -20.50 -0.84 -1.76
N VAL A 43 -19.33 -0.89 -2.34
CA VAL A 43 -18.17 -0.09 -1.94
C VAL A 43 -17.96 0.95 -3.04
N HIS A 44 -18.12 2.20 -2.67
CA HIS A 44 -17.81 3.36 -3.50
C HIS A 44 -16.47 3.91 -3.04
N MET A 45 -15.50 4.05 -3.94
CA MET A 45 -14.18 4.59 -3.64
C MET A 45 -13.81 5.66 -4.66
N LEU A 46 -13.35 6.80 -4.17
CA LEU A 46 -12.78 7.86 -5.00
C LEU A 46 -11.29 7.99 -4.67
N TRP A 47 -10.45 7.81 -5.68
CA TRP A 47 -9.00 7.84 -5.58
C TRP A 47 -8.46 9.04 -6.34
N TYR A 48 -7.59 9.82 -5.70
CA TYR A 48 -6.84 10.89 -6.35
C TYR A 48 -5.41 10.43 -6.58
N ARG A 49 -4.89 10.67 -7.79
CA ARG A 49 -3.49 10.41 -8.16
C ARG A 49 -2.58 11.49 -7.57
N ALA A 50 -2.65 11.68 -6.26
CA ALA A 50 -1.83 12.59 -5.50
C ALA A 50 -1.72 12.08 -4.05
N GLY A 51 -0.51 11.99 -3.55
CA GLY A 51 -0.20 11.55 -2.21
C GLY A 51 0.99 12.34 -1.64
N SER A 52 1.61 11.80 -0.59
CA SER A 52 2.69 12.54 0.10
C SER A 52 3.94 12.75 -0.76
N ALA A 53 4.13 11.96 -1.82
CA ALA A 53 5.24 12.18 -2.74
C ALA A 53 5.01 13.33 -3.74
N ASP A 54 3.78 13.85 -3.83
CA ASP A 54 3.41 14.98 -4.68
C ASP A 54 3.42 16.33 -3.91
N GLU A 55 3.71 16.30 -2.60
CA GLU A 55 3.74 17.47 -1.73
C GLU A 55 4.85 18.45 -2.09
N PRO A 56 4.65 19.76 -1.92
CA PRO A 56 5.71 20.74 -2.02
C PRO A 56 6.83 20.50 -0.99
N VAL A 57 8.05 20.95 -1.31
CA VAL A 57 9.15 20.92 -0.35
C VAL A 57 8.88 21.95 0.74
N GLY A 58 8.91 21.52 2.00
CA GLY A 58 8.66 22.38 3.17
C GLY A 58 7.25 22.26 3.74
N SER A 59 6.33 21.55 3.06
CA SER A 59 4.95 21.36 3.51
C SER A 59 4.59 19.86 3.59
N SER A 60 5.53 19.02 4.09
CA SER A 60 5.28 17.59 4.21
C SER A 60 4.16 17.29 5.19
N GLY A 61 3.31 16.35 4.81
CA GLY A 61 2.09 15.99 5.54
C GLY A 61 0.85 16.75 5.06
N VAL A 62 0.96 17.64 4.06
CA VAL A 62 -0.21 18.39 3.56
C VAL A 62 -1.24 17.48 2.90
N ALA A 63 -0.83 16.40 2.22
CA ALA A 63 -1.75 15.42 1.64
C ALA A 63 -2.59 14.73 2.72
N HIS A 64 -1.95 14.29 3.81
CA HIS A 64 -2.63 13.70 4.96
C HIS A 64 -3.45 14.74 5.73
N PHE A 65 -2.97 15.96 5.87
CA PHE A 65 -3.71 17.05 6.48
C PHE A 65 -4.99 17.35 5.71
N LEU A 66 -4.92 17.41 4.38
CA LEU A 66 -6.10 17.60 3.54
C LEU A 66 -7.05 16.41 3.61
N GLU A 67 -6.54 15.16 3.73
CA GLU A 67 -7.41 14.00 4.01
C GLU A 67 -8.34 14.27 5.18
N HIS A 68 -7.82 14.76 6.31
CA HIS A 68 -8.61 15.13 7.49
C HIS A 68 -9.57 16.28 7.22
N LEU A 69 -9.10 17.32 6.52
CA LEU A 69 -9.90 18.50 6.22
C LEU A 69 -11.07 18.23 5.28
N LEU A 70 -10.99 17.22 4.43
CA LEU A 70 -12.09 16.78 3.56
C LEU A 70 -13.32 16.26 4.32
N PHE A 71 -13.18 15.96 5.62
CA PHE A 71 -14.30 15.62 6.50
C PHE A 71 -14.99 16.84 7.13
N LYS A 72 -14.53 18.05 6.81
CA LYS A 72 -15.21 19.32 7.14
C LYS A 72 -16.39 19.57 6.21
N GLY A 73 -16.92 20.75 6.21
CA GLY A 73 -18.10 21.10 5.43
C GLY A 73 -17.78 21.53 3.99
N THR A 74 -18.85 21.66 3.25
CA THR A 74 -18.88 22.30 1.93
C THR A 74 -19.87 23.47 1.96
N ASP A 75 -20.08 24.14 0.83
CA ASP A 75 -21.11 25.18 0.70
C ASP A 75 -22.54 24.67 1.00
N THR A 76 -22.79 23.36 0.85
CA THR A 76 -24.12 22.76 0.94
C THR A 76 -24.25 21.72 2.04
N VAL A 77 -23.14 21.22 2.59
CA VAL A 77 -23.08 20.13 3.58
C VAL A 77 -22.34 20.64 4.83
N GLU A 78 -23.00 20.54 6.00
CA GLU A 78 -22.37 20.93 7.27
C GLU A 78 -21.24 19.96 7.67
N SER A 79 -20.28 20.48 8.45
CA SER A 79 -19.17 19.65 8.99
C SER A 79 -19.71 18.43 9.78
N GLY A 80 -19.23 17.24 9.44
CA GLY A 80 -19.68 15.97 10.04
C GLY A 80 -21.03 15.45 9.53
N GLU A 81 -21.71 16.18 8.65
CA GLU A 81 -23.00 15.74 8.11
C GLU A 81 -22.85 14.51 7.24
N PHE A 82 -21.85 14.46 6.36
CA PHE A 82 -21.64 13.32 5.48
C PHE A 82 -21.47 12.01 6.28
N GLN A 83 -20.59 11.99 7.29
CA GLN A 83 -20.38 10.83 8.16
C GLN A 83 -21.67 10.43 8.89
N ARG A 84 -22.44 11.43 9.38
CA ARG A 84 -23.72 11.17 10.02
C ARG A 84 -24.71 10.52 9.06
N VAL A 85 -24.79 10.99 7.82
CA VAL A 85 -25.67 10.43 6.78
C VAL A 85 -25.25 9.01 6.42
N VAL A 86 -23.95 8.72 6.28
CA VAL A 86 -23.44 7.36 6.06
C VAL A 86 -23.84 6.44 7.19
N ALA A 87 -23.63 6.86 8.46
CA ALA A 87 -23.97 6.07 9.63
C ALA A 87 -25.49 5.84 9.77
N GLU A 88 -26.33 6.86 9.51
CA GLU A 88 -27.80 6.76 9.55
C GLU A 88 -28.33 5.78 8.49
N ASN A 89 -27.61 5.59 7.38
CA ASN A 89 -27.92 4.60 6.35
C ASN A 89 -27.25 3.23 6.59
N GLY A 90 -26.65 3.02 7.77
CA GLY A 90 -26.02 1.75 8.16
C GLY A 90 -24.69 1.47 7.45
N GLY A 91 -24.09 2.49 6.84
CA GLY A 91 -22.80 2.43 6.16
C GLY A 91 -21.61 2.71 7.09
N SER A 92 -20.43 2.65 6.52
CA SER A 92 -19.17 3.10 7.10
C SER A 92 -18.37 3.85 6.05
N ASP A 93 -17.65 4.87 6.47
CA ASP A 93 -16.75 5.67 5.64
C ASP A 93 -15.37 5.79 6.29
N ASN A 94 -14.37 6.02 5.47
CA ASN A 94 -13.01 6.35 5.90
C ASN A 94 -12.21 6.89 4.73
N ALA A 95 -10.95 7.29 5.01
CA ALA A 95 -9.98 7.71 4.02
C ALA A 95 -8.59 7.15 4.34
N PHE A 96 -7.65 7.32 3.42
CA PHE A 96 -6.26 6.95 3.59
C PHE A 96 -5.38 7.73 2.62
N THR A 97 -4.19 8.10 3.07
CA THR A 97 -3.13 8.70 2.26
C THR A 97 -1.94 7.75 2.17
N SER A 98 -1.39 7.62 0.96
CA SER A 98 -0.15 6.92 0.68
C SER A 98 0.87 7.87 0.04
N PHE A 99 1.98 7.32 -0.46
CA PHE A 99 2.95 8.13 -1.24
C PHE A 99 2.34 8.63 -2.55
N ASP A 100 1.58 7.77 -3.24
CA ASP A 100 1.16 7.98 -4.62
C ASP A 100 -0.31 8.34 -4.77
N TYR A 101 -1.08 8.26 -3.71
CA TYR A 101 -2.52 8.49 -3.78
C TYR A 101 -3.12 8.89 -2.44
N THR A 102 -4.29 9.51 -2.52
CA THR A 102 -5.24 9.67 -1.42
C THR A 102 -6.57 9.08 -1.86
N GLY A 103 -7.21 8.29 -1.00
CA GLY A 103 -8.47 7.63 -1.32
C GLY A 103 -9.52 7.80 -0.23
N TYR A 104 -10.77 7.95 -0.65
CA TYR A 104 -11.97 8.07 0.21
C TYR A 104 -12.94 6.96 -0.15
N PHE A 105 -13.57 6.36 0.84
CA PHE A 105 -14.51 5.28 0.54
C PHE A 105 -15.70 5.23 1.50
N GLN A 106 -16.80 4.71 0.97
CA GLN A 106 -17.99 4.33 1.73
C GLN A 106 -18.36 2.89 1.38
N ARG A 107 -18.76 2.15 2.40
CA ARG A 107 -19.42 0.85 2.27
C ARG A 107 -20.84 0.98 2.77
N ILE A 108 -21.82 0.70 1.91
CA ILE A 108 -23.23 1.00 2.18
C ILE A 108 -24.15 0.06 1.40
N ALA A 109 -25.47 0.10 1.65
CA ALA A 109 -26.46 -0.59 0.85
C ALA A 109 -26.44 -0.07 -0.59
N ALA A 110 -26.60 -0.94 -1.59
CA ALA A 110 -26.44 -0.60 -3.02
C ALA A 110 -27.40 0.52 -3.48
N ASP A 111 -28.63 0.57 -2.95
CA ASP A 111 -29.61 1.62 -3.25
C ASP A 111 -29.23 3.02 -2.72
N ARG A 112 -28.13 3.14 -1.99
CA ARG A 112 -27.57 4.38 -1.45
C ARG A 112 -26.39 4.92 -2.23
N LEU A 113 -25.94 4.21 -3.27
CA LEU A 113 -24.84 4.66 -4.13
C LEU A 113 -25.04 6.07 -4.70
N PRO A 114 -26.23 6.47 -5.21
CA PRO A 114 -26.43 7.83 -5.72
C PRO A 114 -26.15 8.91 -4.68
N LEU A 115 -26.55 8.65 -3.43
CA LEU A 115 -26.34 9.56 -2.32
C LEU A 115 -24.83 9.72 -2.01
N MET A 116 -24.07 8.64 -2.04
CA MET A 116 -22.62 8.70 -1.82
C MET A 116 -21.91 9.47 -2.92
N MET A 117 -22.26 9.22 -4.19
CA MET A 117 -21.72 9.97 -5.32
C MET A 117 -22.04 11.47 -5.25
N GLN A 118 -23.25 11.81 -4.80
CA GLN A 118 -23.64 13.21 -4.62
C GLN A 118 -22.74 13.93 -3.60
N TYR A 119 -22.52 13.33 -2.43
CA TYR A 119 -21.70 13.93 -1.38
C TYR A 119 -20.22 13.98 -1.76
N GLU A 120 -19.71 12.94 -2.42
CA GLU A 120 -18.31 12.91 -2.87
C GLU A 120 -18.04 13.92 -3.99
N ALA A 121 -18.99 14.07 -4.94
CA ALA A 121 -18.88 15.07 -5.99
C ALA A 121 -18.92 16.50 -5.42
N ASP A 122 -19.73 16.73 -4.40
CA ASP A 122 -19.81 18.02 -3.71
C ASP A 122 -18.48 18.35 -3.02
N ARG A 123 -17.91 17.43 -2.22
CA ARG A 123 -16.64 17.69 -1.53
C ARG A 123 -15.42 17.72 -2.44
N MET A 124 -15.50 17.20 -3.66
CA MET A 124 -14.44 17.33 -4.67
C MET A 124 -14.22 18.78 -5.09
N THR A 125 -15.27 19.64 -5.02
CA THR A 125 -15.23 20.98 -5.60
C THR A 125 -15.64 22.11 -4.67
N ASN A 126 -16.32 21.79 -3.58
CA ASN A 126 -17.00 22.82 -2.75
C ASN A 126 -16.52 22.82 -1.30
N LEU A 127 -15.31 22.31 -1.04
CA LEU A 127 -14.75 22.33 0.31
C LEU A 127 -14.66 23.74 0.87
N VAL A 128 -15.21 23.94 2.07
CA VAL A 128 -15.16 25.22 2.79
C VAL A 128 -14.45 25.03 4.11
N LEU A 129 -13.34 25.72 4.29
CA LEU A 129 -12.53 25.65 5.48
C LEU A 129 -12.50 27.00 6.21
N THR A 130 -12.44 26.93 7.52
CA THR A 130 -12.23 28.09 8.40
C THR A 130 -10.85 28.02 9.06
N GLU A 131 -10.35 29.13 9.56
CA GLU A 131 -9.11 29.16 10.36
C GLU A 131 -9.19 28.26 11.60
N GLU A 132 -10.40 28.09 12.16
CA GLU A 132 -10.64 27.20 13.31
C GLU A 132 -10.48 25.73 12.90
N ASP A 133 -10.93 25.36 11.71
CA ASP A 133 -10.75 24.00 11.16
C ASP A 133 -9.25 23.70 10.99
N ILE A 134 -8.48 24.62 10.41
CA ILE A 134 -7.04 24.48 10.23
C ILE A 134 -6.32 24.27 11.55
N VAL A 135 -6.58 25.14 12.53
CA VAL A 135 -5.91 25.07 13.85
C VAL A 135 -6.30 23.77 14.57
N THR A 136 -7.58 23.37 14.50
CA THR A 136 -8.08 22.17 15.16
C THR A 136 -7.50 20.91 14.54
N GLU A 137 -7.60 20.77 13.20
CA GLU A 137 -7.10 19.55 12.53
C GLU A 137 -5.58 19.45 12.54
N ARG A 138 -4.84 20.55 12.44
CA ARG A 138 -3.40 20.53 12.67
C ARG A 138 -3.04 19.97 14.06
N GLY A 139 -3.83 20.34 15.09
CA GLY A 139 -3.70 19.74 16.42
C GLY A 139 -3.98 18.24 16.43
N VAL A 140 -4.98 17.79 15.67
CA VAL A 140 -5.36 16.36 15.56
C VAL A 140 -4.24 15.55 14.89
N ILE A 141 -3.74 15.97 13.74
CA ILE A 141 -2.68 15.24 13.02
C ILE A 141 -1.35 15.23 13.79
N LEU A 142 -1.04 16.30 14.54
CA LEU A 142 0.12 16.33 15.43
C LEU A 142 -0.02 15.33 16.59
N GLU A 143 -1.21 15.21 17.15
CA GLU A 143 -1.48 14.21 18.19
C GLU A 143 -1.45 12.78 17.61
N GLU A 144 -1.95 12.58 16.40
CA GLU A 144 -1.83 11.31 15.69
C GLU A 144 -0.36 10.94 15.47
N ARG A 145 0.46 11.89 15.02
CA ARG A 145 1.90 11.68 14.90
C ARG A 145 2.53 11.32 16.24
N ASN A 146 2.15 12.01 17.32
CA ASN A 146 2.62 11.67 18.66
C ASN A 146 2.29 10.22 19.00
N GLN A 147 1.06 9.76 18.74
CA GLN A 147 0.61 8.39 19.06
C GLN A 147 1.26 7.34 18.17
N ARG A 148 1.36 7.57 16.86
CA ARG A 148 1.83 6.58 15.89
C ARG A 148 3.34 6.56 15.72
N THR A 149 4.02 7.71 15.90
CA THR A 149 5.44 7.88 15.58
C THR A 149 6.27 8.25 16.81
N GLU A 150 6.03 9.40 17.45
CA GLU A 150 6.88 9.91 18.54
C GLU A 150 6.89 8.99 19.78
N ASN A 151 5.77 8.35 20.08
CA ASN A 151 5.67 7.40 21.18
C ASN A 151 6.13 5.97 20.82
N SER A 152 6.54 5.73 19.58
CA SER A 152 7.00 4.43 19.09
C SER A 152 8.46 4.49 18.62
N PRO A 153 9.44 4.00 19.40
CA PRO A 153 10.83 3.97 18.98
C PRO A 153 11.05 3.25 17.64
N GLY A 154 10.30 2.17 17.41
CA GLY A 154 10.35 1.44 16.14
C GLY A 154 9.83 2.25 14.95
N ALA A 155 8.83 3.13 15.14
CA ALA A 155 8.35 4.01 14.09
C ALA A 155 9.37 5.11 13.77
N LEU A 156 9.95 5.72 14.79
CA LEU A 156 11.05 6.70 14.64
C LEU A 156 12.26 6.08 13.93
N ALA A 157 12.64 4.85 14.31
CA ALA A 157 13.73 4.13 13.64
C ALA A 157 13.41 3.88 12.15
N ARG A 158 12.20 3.43 11.82
CA ARG A 158 11.77 3.23 10.41
C ARG A 158 11.77 4.52 9.62
N GLU A 159 11.33 5.63 10.20
CA GLU A 159 11.37 6.95 9.57
C GLU A 159 12.82 7.34 9.19
N GLN A 160 13.77 7.17 10.11
CA GLN A 160 15.17 7.45 9.86
C GLN A 160 15.79 6.48 8.84
N MET A 161 15.42 5.21 8.87
CA MET A 161 15.86 4.21 7.92
C MET A 161 15.38 4.53 6.50
N ARG A 162 14.09 4.90 6.36
CA ARG A 162 13.51 5.30 5.08
C ARG A 162 14.18 6.56 4.53
N ALA A 163 14.39 7.58 5.34
CA ALA A 163 15.12 8.78 4.94
C ALA A 163 16.58 8.49 4.53
N ALA A 164 17.21 7.47 5.12
CA ALA A 164 18.54 7.04 4.70
C ALA A 164 18.51 6.18 3.43
N GLN A 165 17.43 5.51 3.11
CA GLN A 165 17.27 4.71 1.89
C GLN A 165 17.12 5.60 0.67
N TYR A 166 16.31 6.64 0.75
CA TYR A 166 16.03 7.56 -0.35
C TYR A 166 16.79 8.88 -0.16
N LEU A 167 17.79 9.14 -1.01
CA LEU A 167 18.58 10.38 -0.96
C LEU A 167 17.89 11.54 -1.67
N ASN A 168 17.13 11.25 -2.69
CA ASN A 168 16.54 12.25 -3.58
C ASN A 168 15.05 12.03 -3.84
N HIS A 169 14.58 10.80 -3.73
CA HIS A 169 13.18 10.48 -3.97
C HIS A 169 12.29 10.85 -2.78
N ARG A 170 11.08 11.35 -3.07
CA ARG A 170 10.11 11.79 -2.04
C ARG A 170 9.60 10.67 -1.13
N TYR A 171 9.78 9.42 -1.48
CA TYR A 171 9.48 8.30 -0.58
C TYR A 171 10.35 8.27 0.69
N GLY A 172 11.42 9.05 0.73
CA GLY A 172 12.19 9.29 1.95
C GLY A 172 11.51 10.17 2.99
N VAL A 173 10.45 10.91 2.61
CA VAL A 173 9.67 11.78 3.50
C VAL A 173 8.51 10.96 4.10
N PRO A 174 8.23 11.05 5.41
CA PRO A 174 7.12 10.31 6.00
C PRO A 174 5.77 10.80 5.47
N ILE A 175 4.84 9.86 5.20
CA ILE A 175 3.49 10.19 4.70
C ILE A 175 2.75 11.16 5.64
N ILE A 176 2.90 10.95 6.96
CA ILE A 176 2.30 11.85 7.95
C ILE A 176 2.96 13.23 8.00
N GLY A 177 4.11 13.39 7.35
CA GLY A 177 4.92 14.61 7.35
C GLY A 177 5.98 14.66 8.46
N TRP A 178 7.01 15.50 8.26
CA TRP A 178 7.96 15.85 9.30
C TRP A 178 7.28 16.74 10.34
N LYS A 179 7.48 16.47 11.62
CA LYS A 179 6.80 17.18 12.71
C LYS A 179 6.92 18.71 12.59
N HIS A 180 8.13 19.23 12.34
CA HIS A 180 8.37 20.66 12.24
C HIS A 180 7.70 21.33 11.03
N GLU A 181 7.49 20.60 9.93
CA GLU A 181 6.73 21.08 8.78
C GLU A 181 5.23 21.01 9.05
N MET A 182 4.74 19.94 9.68
CA MET A 182 3.33 19.82 10.09
C MET A 182 2.90 20.94 11.06
N GLU A 183 3.79 21.42 11.93
CA GLU A 183 3.52 22.49 12.88
C GLU A 183 3.23 23.85 12.16
N GLU A 184 3.71 24.00 10.93
CA GLU A 184 3.58 25.21 10.13
C GLU A 184 2.51 25.12 9.03
N LEU A 185 1.93 23.93 8.76
CA LEU A 185 0.88 23.77 7.73
C LEU A 185 -0.29 24.74 7.97
N ASP A 186 -0.73 25.40 6.92
CA ASP A 186 -1.77 26.42 6.99
C ASP A 186 -2.89 26.23 5.93
N MET A 187 -3.78 27.22 5.83
CA MET A 187 -4.89 27.25 4.88
C MET A 187 -4.41 27.27 3.44
N GLU A 188 -3.34 28.03 3.15
CA GLU A 188 -2.80 28.19 1.80
C GLU A 188 -2.19 26.89 1.30
N ASP A 189 -1.44 26.17 2.16
CA ASP A 189 -0.90 24.83 1.86
C ASP A 189 -2.03 23.86 1.49
N ALA A 190 -3.05 23.75 2.35
CA ALA A 190 -4.16 22.82 2.16
C ALA A 190 -4.98 23.13 0.90
N LEU A 191 -5.39 24.39 0.69
CA LEU A 191 -6.19 24.77 -0.46
C LEU A 191 -5.39 24.71 -1.77
N SER A 192 -4.10 25.05 -1.75
CA SER A 192 -3.25 24.94 -2.95
C SER A 192 -3.13 23.47 -3.41
N PHE A 193 -3.00 22.52 -2.47
CA PHE A 193 -2.96 21.10 -2.78
C PHE A 193 -4.33 20.59 -3.26
N TYR A 194 -5.41 21.03 -2.63
CA TYR A 194 -6.78 20.69 -3.03
C TYR A 194 -7.10 21.18 -4.44
N ASP A 195 -6.91 22.47 -4.70
CA ASP A 195 -7.22 23.10 -5.99
C ASP A 195 -6.45 22.47 -7.16
N LEU A 196 -5.21 21.99 -6.89
CA LEU A 196 -4.36 21.44 -7.92
C LEU A 196 -4.67 19.97 -8.23
N TYR A 197 -5.01 19.16 -7.23
CA TYR A 197 -5.05 17.72 -7.37
C TYR A 197 -6.44 17.09 -7.24
N TYR A 198 -7.43 17.79 -6.63
CA TYR A 198 -8.76 17.24 -6.41
C TYR A 198 -9.70 17.60 -7.55
N SER A 199 -9.54 16.90 -8.66
CA SER A 199 -10.27 17.14 -9.91
C SER A 199 -10.57 15.82 -10.63
N PRO A 200 -11.61 15.79 -11.50
CA PRO A 200 -12.00 14.57 -12.20
C PRO A 200 -10.88 13.94 -13.02
N ASN A 201 -10.10 14.73 -13.76
CA ASN A 201 -9.01 14.22 -14.60
C ASN A 201 -7.78 13.73 -13.83
N ASN A 202 -7.79 13.87 -12.50
CA ASN A 202 -6.81 13.28 -11.58
C ASN A 202 -7.41 12.19 -10.69
N ALA A 203 -8.68 11.81 -10.92
CA ALA A 203 -9.42 10.90 -10.08
C ALA A 203 -9.80 9.59 -10.77
N ILE A 204 -9.93 8.54 -9.96
CA ILE A 204 -10.45 7.24 -10.36
C ILE A 204 -11.62 6.92 -9.43
N LEU A 205 -12.81 6.73 -10.01
CA LEU A 205 -13.96 6.20 -9.31
C LEU A 205 -13.95 4.67 -9.42
N VAL A 206 -13.88 3.97 -8.30
CA VAL A 206 -14.02 2.51 -8.23
C VAL A 206 -15.30 2.18 -7.48
N VAL A 207 -16.21 1.49 -8.14
CA VAL A 207 -17.47 1.02 -7.55
C VAL A 207 -17.50 -0.50 -7.61
N ALA A 208 -17.61 -1.16 -6.47
CA ALA A 208 -17.64 -2.61 -6.39
C ALA A 208 -18.81 -3.11 -5.54
N GLY A 209 -19.53 -4.12 -6.03
CA GLY A 209 -20.68 -4.72 -5.31
C GLY A 209 -21.89 -4.96 -6.18
N ASP A 210 -23.08 -4.88 -5.57
CA ASP A 210 -24.37 -5.17 -6.23
C ASP A 210 -24.80 -3.98 -7.10
N VAL A 211 -24.18 -3.86 -8.25
CA VAL A 211 -24.38 -2.76 -9.21
C VAL A 211 -24.31 -3.24 -10.65
N GLU A 212 -25.00 -2.54 -11.53
CA GLU A 212 -24.90 -2.73 -12.98
C GLU A 212 -23.99 -1.65 -13.60
N PRO A 213 -23.02 -1.98 -14.45
CA PRO A 213 -22.06 -1.01 -14.99
C PRO A 213 -22.70 0.20 -15.69
N ALA A 214 -23.77 -0.02 -16.44
CA ALA A 214 -24.48 1.06 -17.12
C ALA A 214 -25.19 2.03 -16.15
N GLU A 215 -25.66 1.54 -15.01
CA GLU A 215 -26.27 2.38 -13.97
C GLU A 215 -25.20 3.20 -13.24
N VAL A 216 -24.03 2.59 -12.93
CA VAL A 216 -22.90 3.30 -12.34
C VAL A 216 -22.41 4.41 -13.27
N LEU A 217 -22.28 4.11 -14.57
CA LEU A 217 -21.88 5.13 -15.56
C LEU A 217 -22.85 6.31 -15.58
N ALA A 218 -24.17 6.04 -15.64
CA ALA A 218 -25.17 7.09 -15.66
C ALA A 218 -25.13 7.97 -14.40
N LEU A 219 -24.92 7.37 -13.21
CA LEU A 219 -24.74 8.11 -11.96
C LEU A 219 -23.43 8.91 -11.94
N ALA A 220 -22.34 8.34 -12.47
CA ALA A 220 -21.07 9.04 -12.56
C ALA A 220 -21.17 10.25 -13.51
N GLU A 221 -21.84 10.10 -14.67
CA GLU A 221 -22.13 11.20 -15.60
C GLU A 221 -23.02 12.28 -14.95
N GLU A 222 -24.00 11.90 -14.12
CA GLU A 222 -24.89 12.84 -13.42
C GLU A 222 -24.15 13.66 -12.38
N HIS A 223 -23.35 13.00 -11.52
CA HIS A 223 -22.75 13.65 -10.35
C HIS A 223 -21.37 14.24 -10.63
N TYR A 224 -20.49 13.51 -11.32
CA TYR A 224 -19.12 13.96 -11.60
C TYR A 224 -18.96 14.59 -12.98
N GLY A 225 -19.78 14.21 -13.97
CA GLY A 225 -19.70 14.74 -15.33
C GLY A 225 -19.75 16.26 -15.45
N PRO A 226 -20.58 16.99 -14.65
CA PRO A 226 -20.61 18.45 -14.67
C PRO A 226 -19.35 19.14 -14.12
N ILE A 227 -18.50 18.44 -13.37
CA ILE A 227 -17.30 19.00 -12.75
C ILE A 227 -16.22 19.18 -13.83
N PRO A 228 -15.66 20.41 -14.00
CA PRO A 228 -14.65 20.64 -15.02
C PRO A 228 -13.32 19.95 -14.65
N ALA A 229 -12.59 19.53 -15.68
CA ALA A 229 -11.20 19.08 -15.52
C ALA A 229 -10.31 20.24 -15.06
N GLU A 230 -9.28 19.94 -14.24
CA GLU A 230 -8.22 20.91 -13.89
C GLU A 230 -7.27 21.09 -15.09
N PRO A 231 -7.24 22.28 -15.72
CA PRO A 231 -6.42 22.48 -16.91
C PRO A 231 -4.92 22.63 -16.62
N ASN A 232 -4.54 22.91 -15.37
CA ASN A 232 -3.17 23.11 -14.93
C ASN A 232 -2.62 21.91 -14.15
N LEU A 233 -3.32 20.76 -14.19
CA LEU A 233 -2.84 19.55 -13.54
C LEU A 233 -1.40 19.24 -14.02
N PRO A 234 -0.40 19.20 -13.12
CA PRO A 234 0.97 18.97 -13.52
C PRO A 234 1.17 17.55 -14.04
N GLU A 235 2.08 17.38 -14.98
CA GLU A 235 2.60 16.05 -15.29
C GLU A 235 3.29 15.46 -14.05
N ARG A 236 3.04 14.21 -13.75
CA ARG A 236 3.54 13.52 -12.56
C ARG A 236 4.98 13.09 -12.75
N ILE A 237 5.90 14.05 -12.65
CA ILE A 237 7.35 13.84 -12.77
C ILE A 237 7.96 13.71 -11.39
N ARG A 238 8.55 12.55 -11.10
CA ARG A 238 9.22 12.25 -9.83
C ARG A 238 10.75 12.32 -9.97
N SER A 239 11.39 12.76 -8.89
CA SER A 239 12.85 12.68 -8.78
C SER A 239 13.27 11.22 -8.72
N GLN A 240 14.17 10.80 -9.59
CA GLN A 240 14.73 9.46 -9.54
C GLN A 240 15.75 9.33 -8.41
N GLU A 241 15.75 8.18 -7.73
CA GLU A 241 16.76 7.87 -6.73
C GLU A 241 18.10 7.52 -7.43
N PRO A 242 19.22 8.15 -7.04
CA PRO A 242 20.52 7.78 -7.59
C PRO A 242 20.91 6.37 -7.13
N PRO A 243 21.64 5.58 -7.98
CA PRO A 243 22.10 4.27 -7.60
C PRO A 243 22.91 4.30 -6.30
N GLN A 244 22.55 3.46 -5.35
CA GLN A 244 23.34 3.28 -4.12
C GLN A 244 24.61 2.46 -4.43
N ILE A 245 25.77 2.98 -4.00
CA ILE A 245 27.08 2.38 -4.28
C ILE A 245 27.90 2.10 -3.02
N ALA A 246 27.31 2.31 -1.84
CA ALA A 246 27.95 2.04 -0.56
C ALA A 246 26.89 1.71 0.51
N GLU A 247 27.17 0.72 1.35
CA GLU A 247 26.32 0.37 2.50
C GLU A 247 26.12 1.61 3.40
N ARG A 248 24.88 1.82 3.84
CA ARG A 248 24.51 2.84 4.84
C ARG A 248 24.13 2.13 6.13
N ARG A 249 24.65 2.63 7.24
CA ARG A 249 24.40 2.02 8.54
C ARG A 249 23.94 3.05 9.56
N LEU A 250 22.89 2.71 10.31
CA LEU A 250 22.35 3.54 11.39
C LEU A 250 22.32 2.74 12.69
N ILE A 251 22.58 3.42 13.79
CA ILE A 251 22.31 2.91 15.14
C ILE A 251 21.31 3.87 15.76
N PHE A 252 20.07 3.37 15.92
CA PHE A 252 19.01 4.10 16.60
C PHE A 252 18.96 3.68 18.06
N GLU A 253 19.18 4.64 18.94
CA GLU A 253 19.21 4.44 20.41
C GLU A 253 18.00 5.10 21.05
N ASP A 254 17.17 4.32 21.76
CA ASP A 254 16.06 4.84 22.54
C ASP A 254 15.78 3.89 23.72
N SER A 255 15.81 4.41 24.94
CA SER A 255 15.64 3.63 26.17
C SER A 255 14.27 2.93 26.29
N ARG A 256 13.32 3.28 25.45
CA ARG A 256 11.98 2.63 25.34
C ARG A 256 12.01 1.36 24.51
N VAL A 257 13.10 1.05 23.80
CA VAL A 257 13.26 -0.19 23.05
C VAL A 257 13.33 -1.37 24.02
N ALA A 258 12.30 -2.20 24.02
CA ALA A 258 12.23 -3.35 24.94
C ALA A 258 13.17 -4.50 24.53
N GLN A 259 13.30 -4.73 23.21
CA GLN A 259 14.15 -5.78 22.65
C GLN A 259 14.91 -5.22 21.45
N PRO A 260 16.24 -5.35 21.43
CA PRO A 260 17.05 -4.94 20.28
C PRO A 260 16.66 -5.72 19.03
N TYR A 261 16.76 -5.09 17.87
CA TYR A 261 16.58 -5.77 16.59
C TYR A 261 17.39 -5.08 15.50
N LEU A 262 17.62 -5.80 14.42
CA LEU A 262 18.19 -5.24 13.20
C LEU A 262 17.15 -5.29 12.08
N THR A 263 17.22 -4.31 11.19
CA THR A 263 16.51 -4.29 9.94
C THR A 263 17.47 -3.91 8.83
N ARG A 264 17.27 -4.50 7.65
CA ARG A 264 18.02 -4.16 6.44
C ARG A 264 17.04 -3.95 5.30
N SER A 265 17.24 -2.89 4.54
CA SER A 265 16.40 -2.57 3.40
C SER A 265 17.25 -2.34 2.15
N TYR A 266 16.65 -2.65 1.01
CA TYR A 266 17.20 -2.47 -0.32
C TYR A 266 16.15 -1.76 -1.17
N LEU A 267 16.58 -0.89 -2.09
CA LEU A 267 15.69 -0.44 -3.16
C LEU A 267 15.38 -1.63 -4.06
N ALA A 268 14.13 -1.78 -4.41
CA ALA A 268 13.65 -2.85 -5.25
C ALA A 268 12.66 -2.29 -6.28
N PRO A 269 12.72 -2.76 -7.54
CA PRO A 269 11.81 -2.27 -8.57
C PRO A 269 10.35 -2.54 -8.20
N GLU A 270 9.49 -1.66 -8.64
CA GLU A 270 8.05 -1.75 -8.53
C GLU A 270 7.44 -2.71 -9.57
N ARG A 271 6.12 -2.79 -9.61
CA ARG A 271 5.38 -3.48 -10.66
C ARG A 271 5.18 -2.53 -11.83
N ASP A 272 5.87 -2.79 -12.91
CA ASP A 272 5.76 -2.01 -14.14
C ASP A 272 4.56 -2.44 -15.01
N PRO A 273 3.84 -1.50 -15.66
CA PRO A 273 2.80 -1.84 -16.61
C PRO A 273 3.31 -2.73 -17.73
N GLY A 274 2.69 -3.91 -17.91
CA GLY A 274 3.07 -4.87 -18.94
C GLY A 274 4.40 -5.60 -18.71
N ALA A 275 5.11 -5.37 -17.58
CA ALA A 275 6.41 -5.98 -17.25
C ALA A 275 6.52 -6.31 -15.76
N GLN A 276 5.61 -7.16 -15.25
CA GLN A 276 5.47 -7.44 -13.83
C GLN A 276 6.25 -8.68 -13.34
N GLU A 277 6.98 -9.37 -14.22
CA GLU A 277 7.64 -10.64 -13.94
C GLU A 277 8.71 -10.51 -12.84
N GLU A 278 9.42 -9.38 -12.84
CA GLU A 278 10.43 -9.09 -11.83
C GLU A 278 9.82 -8.91 -10.44
N ALA A 279 8.77 -8.14 -10.33
CA ALA A 279 8.02 -7.94 -9.09
C ALA A 279 7.39 -9.25 -8.58
N ALA A 280 6.94 -10.12 -9.51
CA ALA A 280 6.44 -11.44 -9.14
C ALA A 280 7.56 -12.31 -8.55
N ALA A 281 8.76 -12.30 -9.15
CA ALA A 281 9.92 -13.02 -8.62
C ALA A 281 10.35 -12.48 -7.24
N LEU A 282 10.31 -11.17 -7.01
CA LEU A 282 10.58 -10.55 -5.70
C LEU A 282 9.52 -10.92 -4.64
N THR A 283 8.26 -11.07 -5.05
CA THR A 283 7.20 -11.59 -4.16
C THR A 283 7.54 -13.01 -3.69
N TYR A 284 7.97 -13.88 -4.61
CA TYR A 284 8.45 -15.24 -4.25
C TYR A 284 9.69 -15.19 -3.37
N LEU A 285 10.66 -14.33 -3.67
CA LEU A 285 11.87 -14.17 -2.88
C LEU A 285 11.56 -13.80 -1.43
N ALA A 286 10.66 -12.84 -1.21
CA ALA A 286 10.25 -12.42 0.13
C ALA A 286 9.66 -13.60 0.93
N GLU A 287 8.77 -14.38 0.32
CA GLU A 287 8.14 -15.53 0.96
C GLU A 287 9.12 -16.69 1.22
N LEU A 288 10.00 -16.99 0.26
CA LEU A 288 11.00 -18.04 0.41
C LEU A 288 12.07 -17.69 1.44
N LEU A 289 12.46 -16.43 1.50
CA LEU A 289 13.52 -15.96 2.39
C LEU A 289 13.01 -15.73 3.82
N GLY A 290 11.85 -15.10 4.00
CA GLY A 290 11.38 -14.67 5.31
C GLY A 290 9.87 -14.68 5.54
N GLY A 291 9.09 -15.43 4.77
CA GLY A 291 7.65 -15.63 4.99
C GLY A 291 7.35 -16.45 6.24
N SER A 292 6.76 -17.65 6.11
CA SER A 292 6.51 -18.50 7.27
C SER A 292 7.82 -18.98 7.93
N PRO A 293 7.99 -18.85 9.26
CA PRO A 293 9.22 -19.23 9.95
C PRO A 293 9.54 -20.73 9.80
N PHE A 294 8.53 -21.60 9.63
CA PHE A 294 8.71 -23.04 9.50
C PHE A 294 9.21 -23.49 8.11
N THR A 295 9.19 -22.60 7.14
CA THR A 295 9.44 -22.96 5.75
C THR A 295 10.33 -21.95 5.01
N SER A 296 10.59 -20.81 5.57
CA SER A 296 11.49 -19.80 4.99
C SER A 296 12.95 -20.04 5.38
N ALA A 297 13.86 -19.62 4.51
CA ALA A 297 15.30 -19.83 4.73
C ALA A 297 15.80 -19.19 6.04
N LEU A 298 15.43 -17.92 6.30
CA LEU A 298 15.81 -17.22 7.54
C LEU A 298 15.13 -17.84 8.76
N GLY A 299 13.86 -18.23 8.67
CA GLY A 299 13.14 -18.88 9.76
C GLY A 299 13.83 -20.16 10.19
N ILE A 300 14.11 -21.06 9.25
CA ILE A 300 14.78 -22.35 9.51
C ILE A 300 16.18 -22.11 10.09
N ALA A 301 17.01 -21.31 9.41
CA ALA A 301 18.40 -21.12 9.80
C ALA A 301 18.58 -20.39 11.15
N LEU A 302 17.75 -19.36 11.40
CA LEU A 302 17.95 -18.47 12.57
C LEU A 302 17.10 -18.86 13.77
N GLN A 303 15.87 -19.37 13.56
CA GLN A 303 14.95 -19.63 14.67
C GLN A 303 15.00 -21.11 15.11
N PHE A 304 15.23 -22.06 14.18
CA PHE A 304 15.20 -23.49 14.49
C PHE A 304 16.60 -24.12 14.56
N ASP A 305 17.44 -23.96 13.55
CA ASP A 305 18.73 -24.65 13.49
C ASP A 305 19.75 -24.05 14.44
N SER A 306 19.91 -22.72 14.44
CA SER A 306 20.92 -22.03 15.27
C SER A 306 20.33 -21.41 16.52
N THR A 307 19.02 -21.23 16.62
CA THR A 307 18.35 -20.50 17.72
C THR A 307 18.94 -19.10 17.97
N THR A 308 19.45 -18.46 16.92
CA THR A 308 20.08 -17.14 16.98
C THR A 308 19.05 -16.01 17.07
N ALA A 309 17.84 -16.24 16.53
CA ALA A 309 16.77 -15.26 16.53
C ALA A 309 15.48 -15.84 17.11
N VAL A 310 14.66 -14.97 17.69
CA VAL A 310 13.28 -15.27 18.09
C VAL A 310 12.29 -14.89 17.00
N TYR A 311 12.70 -14.03 16.07
CA TYR A 311 11.89 -13.63 14.92
C TYR A 311 12.80 -13.25 13.75
N SER A 312 12.39 -13.64 12.55
CA SER A 312 12.97 -13.17 11.29
C SER A 312 11.88 -13.07 10.24
N SER A 313 11.99 -12.10 9.35
CA SER A 313 11.06 -11.89 8.24
C SER A 313 11.73 -11.22 7.06
N ALA A 314 11.11 -11.39 5.89
CA ALA A 314 11.37 -10.60 4.69
C ALA A 314 10.03 -10.09 4.14
N TYR A 315 10.07 -8.96 3.45
CA TYR A 315 8.92 -8.40 2.75
C TYR A 315 9.37 -7.68 1.48
N TYR A 316 8.46 -7.57 0.54
CA TYR A 316 8.61 -6.78 -0.66
C TYR A 316 7.40 -5.86 -0.82
N ASP A 317 7.66 -4.57 -1.05
CA ASP A 317 6.68 -3.53 -1.29
C ASP A 317 6.86 -3.00 -2.71
N GLY A 318 6.14 -3.60 -3.66
CA GLY A 318 6.30 -3.31 -5.09
C GLY A 318 5.06 -2.68 -5.73
N LEU A 319 3.98 -2.40 -4.99
CA LEU A 319 2.81 -1.73 -5.54
C LEU A 319 2.92 -0.21 -5.30
N ASN A 320 3.84 0.40 -6.02
CA ASN A 320 4.18 1.80 -5.96
C ASN A 320 4.36 2.34 -7.39
N LEU A 321 4.43 3.65 -7.55
CA LEU A 321 4.72 4.29 -8.84
C LEU A 321 6.22 4.28 -9.19
N ASP A 322 7.09 4.22 -8.20
CA ASP A 322 8.55 4.23 -8.31
C ASP A 322 9.15 3.13 -7.42
N ASP A 323 10.48 2.91 -7.52
CA ASP A 323 11.22 1.90 -6.75
C ASP A 323 10.76 1.81 -5.29
N GLY A 324 10.32 0.63 -4.91
CA GLY A 324 9.88 0.30 -3.56
C GLY A 324 11.01 -0.26 -2.68
N THR A 325 10.63 -1.12 -1.74
CA THR A 325 11.54 -1.65 -0.74
C THR A 325 11.47 -3.18 -0.66
N PHE A 326 12.63 -3.83 -0.68
CA PHE A 326 12.80 -5.18 -0.16
C PHE A 326 13.42 -5.10 1.22
N GLY A 327 12.77 -5.63 2.25
CA GLY A 327 13.20 -5.47 3.64
C GLY A 327 13.36 -6.79 4.38
N LEU A 328 14.36 -6.82 5.28
CA LEU A 328 14.65 -7.91 6.18
C LEU A 328 14.60 -7.42 7.63
N THR A 329 14.09 -8.24 8.54
CA THR A 329 14.11 -7.94 9.99
C THR A 329 14.54 -9.18 10.75
N VAL A 330 15.43 -9.01 11.74
CA VAL A 330 15.84 -10.06 12.66
C VAL A 330 15.83 -9.53 14.10
N VAL A 331 15.15 -10.27 14.96
CA VAL A 331 15.15 -10.03 16.41
C VAL A 331 15.99 -11.12 17.07
N PRO A 332 17.17 -10.81 17.62
CA PRO A 332 18.04 -11.81 18.22
C PRO A 332 17.41 -12.47 19.44
N ALA A 333 17.82 -13.72 19.70
CA ALA A 333 17.51 -14.42 20.93
C ALA A 333 18.26 -13.81 22.13
N GLU A 334 17.81 -14.09 23.35
CA GLU A 334 18.47 -13.63 24.56
C GLU A 334 19.94 -14.08 24.62
N GLY A 335 20.86 -13.16 24.87
CA GLY A 335 22.28 -13.41 24.92
C GLY A 335 22.99 -13.40 23.56
N VAL A 336 22.29 -13.21 22.46
CA VAL A 336 22.86 -13.07 21.11
C VAL A 336 23.01 -11.58 20.78
N THR A 337 24.19 -11.18 20.32
CA THR A 337 24.46 -9.80 19.91
C THR A 337 23.83 -9.49 18.54
N LEU A 338 23.58 -8.20 18.24
CA LEU A 338 23.10 -7.78 16.91
C LEU A 338 24.11 -8.10 15.81
N GLN A 339 25.43 -7.99 16.10
CA GLN A 339 26.47 -8.36 15.15
C GLN A 339 26.41 -9.86 14.80
N GLU A 340 26.26 -10.70 15.80
CA GLU A 340 26.16 -12.15 15.61
C GLU A 340 24.88 -12.54 14.85
N ALA A 341 23.75 -11.88 15.15
CA ALA A 341 22.50 -12.07 14.41
C ALA A 341 22.60 -11.62 12.95
N GLU A 342 23.28 -10.49 12.70
CA GLU A 342 23.53 -9.99 11.33
C GLU A 342 24.45 -10.93 10.55
N ASP A 343 25.57 -11.38 11.15
CA ASP A 343 26.50 -12.32 10.50
C ASP A 343 25.80 -13.65 10.16
N LYS A 344 24.92 -14.12 11.02
CA LYS A 344 24.11 -15.32 10.78
C LYS A 344 23.07 -15.11 9.70
N MET A 345 22.43 -13.94 9.65
CA MET A 345 21.51 -13.57 8.57
C MET A 345 22.24 -13.57 7.21
N ASP A 346 23.43 -12.94 7.13
CA ASP A 346 24.23 -12.89 5.91
C ASP A 346 24.69 -14.29 5.48
N THR A 347 25.06 -15.15 6.45
CA THR A 347 25.39 -16.55 6.18
C THR A 347 24.20 -17.33 5.65
N ALA A 348 23.00 -17.13 6.20
CA ALA A 348 21.78 -17.80 5.76
C ALA A 348 21.37 -17.35 4.36
N ILE A 349 21.49 -16.06 4.04
CA ILE A 349 21.24 -15.53 2.68
C ILE A 349 22.20 -16.15 1.67
N THR A 350 23.49 -16.17 1.97
CA THR A 350 24.52 -16.78 1.12
C THR A 350 24.22 -18.27 0.89
N ALA A 351 23.91 -19.00 1.97
CA ALA A 351 23.57 -20.42 1.86
C ALA A 351 22.30 -20.68 1.02
N PHE A 352 21.30 -19.80 1.12
CA PHE A 352 20.09 -19.86 0.30
C PHE A 352 20.41 -19.68 -1.19
N LEU A 353 21.25 -18.69 -1.53
CA LEU A 353 21.66 -18.44 -2.92
C LEU A 353 22.50 -19.60 -3.47
N ASP A 354 23.45 -20.11 -2.69
CA ASP A 354 24.35 -21.21 -3.11
C ASP A 354 23.60 -22.56 -3.28
N ALA A 355 22.61 -22.83 -2.42
CA ALA A 355 21.84 -24.07 -2.48
C ALA A 355 20.82 -24.07 -3.63
N GLY A 356 20.40 -22.89 -4.08
CA GLY A 356 19.27 -22.75 -4.98
C GLY A 356 17.93 -22.98 -4.27
N ILE A 357 16.84 -22.97 -5.04
CA ILE A 357 15.47 -23.12 -4.51
C ILE A 357 15.02 -24.57 -4.66
N ASP A 358 14.57 -25.16 -3.56
CA ASP A 358 13.95 -26.48 -3.53
C ASP A 358 12.67 -26.49 -4.39
N PRO A 359 12.58 -27.38 -5.41
CA PRO A 359 11.41 -27.47 -6.28
C PRO A 359 10.11 -27.77 -5.55
N GLU A 360 10.14 -28.58 -4.48
CA GLU A 360 8.95 -28.90 -3.69
C GLU A 360 8.46 -27.66 -2.93
N ARG A 361 9.40 -26.88 -2.39
CA ARG A 361 9.10 -25.61 -1.71
C ARG A 361 8.53 -24.58 -2.68
N MET A 362 9.10 -24.48 -3.88
CA MET A 362 8.61 -23.58 -4.93
C MET A 362 7.17 -23.92 -5.34
N GLU A 363 6.85 -25.20 -5.51
CA GLU A 363 5.50 -25.66 -5.87
C GLU A 363 4.48 -25.45 -4.72
N ALA A 364 4.90 -25.67 -3.47
CA ALA A 364 4.07 -25.40 -2.31
C ALA A 364 3.72 -23.91 -2.22
N LEU A 365 4.69 -23.02 -2.42
CA LEU A 365 4.48 -21.56 -2.43
C LEU A 365 3.59 -21.13 -3.59
N ARG A 366 3.79 -21.69 -4.80
CA ARG A 366 2.92 -21.44 -5.96
C ARG A 366 1.46 -21.78 -5.64
N THR A 367 1.22 -22.91 -4.99
CA THR A 367 -0.12 -23.33 -4.54
C THR A 367 -0.68 -22.34 -3.50
N GLN A 368 0.13 -21.90 -2.54
CA GLN A 368 -0.27 -20.94 -1.51
C GLN A 368 -0.65 -19.59 -2.10
N LEU A 369 0.17 -19.03 -3.00
CA LEU A 369 -0.12 -17.76 -3.67
C LEU A 369 -1.39 -17.87 -4.54
N LYS A 370 -1.58 -18.96 -5.27
CA LYS A 370 -2.81 -19.22 -6.02
C LYS A 370 -4.04 -19.23 -5.10
N ALA A 371 -3.96 -19.89 -3.95
CA ALA A 371 -5.06 -19.91 -2.99
C ALA A 371 -5.36 -18.52 -2.42
N SER A 372 -4.31 -17.74 -2.10
CA SER A 372 -4.44 -16.36 -1.62
C SER A 372 -5.17 -15.48 -2.64
N GLU A 373 -4.83 -15.59 -3.94
CA GLU A 373 -5.50 -14.84 -5.01
C GLU A 373 -6.99 -15.24 -5.15
N ILE A 374 -7.32 -16.53 -4.96
CA ILE A 374 -8.72 -16.98 -4.99
C ILE A 374 -9.50 -16.41 -3.80
N TYR A 375 -8.93 -16.45 -2.59
CA TYR A 375 -9.61 -15.93 -1.39
C TYR A 375 -9.75 -14.42 -1.40
N ALA A 376 -8.79 -13.70 -2.00
CA ALA A 376 -8.86 -12.24 -2.11
C ALA A 376 -10.09 -11.75 -2.92
N ARG A 377 -10.64 -12.58 -3.80
CA ARG A 377 -11.86 -12.27 -4.57
C ARG A 377 -13.14 -12.27 -3.73
N ASP A 378 -13.12 -12.86 -2.53
CA ASP A 378 -14.29 -12.87 -1.65
C ASP A 378 -14.50 -11.55 -0.90
N ASP A 379 -13.47 -10.71 -0.82
CA ASP A 379 -13.55 -9.38 -0.19
C ASP A 379 -13.71 -8.28 -1.24
N VAL A 380 -14.96 -7.86 -1.44
CA VAL A 380 -15.33 -6.80 -2.41
C VAL A 380 -14.58 -5.49 -2.14
N GLY A 381 -14.43 -5.12 -0.85
CA GLY A 381 -13.70 -3.91 -0.45
C GLY A 381 -12.20 -4.02 -0.70
N GLY A 382 -11.62 -5.18 -0.39
CA GLY A 382 -10.22 -5.49 -0.71
C GLY A 382 -9.94 -5.46 -2.20
N LEU A 383 -10.90 -5.94 -2.99
CA LEU A 383 -10.84 -5.94 -4.44
C LEU A 383 -10.86 -4.53 -5.02
N ALA A 384 -11.84 -3.70 -4.61
CA ALA A 384 -11.91 -2.29 -5.00
C ALA A 384 -10.61 -1.54 -4.65
N ARG A 385 -10.06 -1.80 -3.48
CA ARG A 385 -8.78 -1.23 -3.04
C ARG A 385 -7.60 -1.69 -3.90
N ARG A 386 -7.57 -2.96 -4.30
CA ARG A 386 -6.53 -3.52 -5.18
C ARG A 386 -6.49 -2.79 -6.51
N TYR A 387 -7.66 -2.60 -7.17
CA TYR A 387 -7.73 -1.88 -8.44
C TYR A 387 -7.36 -0.40 -8.27
N GLY A 388 -7.91 0.27 -7.26
CA GLY A 388 -7.59 1.68 -7.02
C GLY A 388 -6.10 1.92 -6.76
N ALA A 389 -5.47 1.11 -5.90
CA ALA A 389 -4.03 1.21 -5.63
C ALA A 389 -3.18 0.92 -6.88
N ALA A 390 -3.53 -0.11 -7.65
CA ALA A 390 -2.81 -0.46 -8.87
C ALA A 390 -2.90 0.66 -9.92
N LEU A 391 -4.10 1.17 -10.18
CA LEU A 391 -4.32 2.21 -11.19
C LEU A 391 -3.70 3.56 -10.80
N THR A 392 -3.61 3.87 -9.52
CA THR A 392 -2.93 5.08 -9.04
C THR A 392 -1.41 4.94 -9.04
N SER A 393 -0.90 3.70 -9.04
CA SER A 393 0.52 3.36 -9.18
C SER A 393 0.93 3.08 -10.63
N GLY A 394 0.12 3.49 -11.62
CA GLY A 394 0.47 3.42 -13.04
C GLY A 394 0.11 2.12 -13.76
N LEU A 395 -0.36 1.09 -13.05
CA LEU A 395 -0.82 -0.16 -13.66
C LEU A 395 -2.18 0.02 -14.34
N THR A 396 -2.51 -0.91 -15.25
CA THR A 396 -3.80 -0.99 -15.92
C THR A 396 -4.70 -2.06 -15.28
N VAL A 397 -5.97 -2.09 -15.68
CA VAL A 397 -6.89 -3.17 -15.29
C VAL A 397 -6.39 -4.53 -15.78
N GLU A 398 -5.86 -4.56 -17.00
CA GLU A 398 -5.25 -5.75 -17.60
C GLU A 398 -4.06 -6.25 -16.80
N ASP A 399 -3.22 -5.35 -16.27
CA ASP A 399 -2.09 -5.71 -15.41
C ASP A 399 -2.55 -6.35 -14.09
N VAL A 400 -3.62 -5.81 -13.48
CA VAL A 400 -4.21 -6.42 -12.27
C VAL A 400 -4.76 -7.81 -12.56
N GLN A 401 -5.46 -7.97 -13.68
CA GLN A 401 -6.04 -9.25 -14.10
C GLN A 401 -4.99 -10.29 -14.50
N ALA A 402 -3.87 -9.87 -15.09
CA ALA A 402 -2.78 -10.75 -15.50
C ALA A 402 -1.92 -11.23 -14.31
N TRP A 403 -1.90 -10.50 -13.20
CA TRP A 403 -1.03 -10.76 -12.06
C TRP A 403 -1.08 -12.21 -11.53
N PRO A 404 -2.25 -12.84 -11.32
CA PRO A 404 -2.29 -14.23 -10.87
C PRO A 404 -1.59 -15.22 -11.81
N GLU A 405 -1.69 -15.01 -13.13
CA GLU A 405 -1.03 -15.86 -14.11
C GLU A 405 0.48 -15.63 -14.14
N ILE A 406 0.92 -14.37 -14.01
CA ILE A 406 2.33 -13.99 -13.91
C ILE A 406 2.96 -14.64 -12.67
N LEU A 407 2.29 -14.57 -11.51
CA LEU A 407 2.73 -15.28 -10.30
C LEU A 407 2.87 -16.79 -10.53
N GLN A 408 1.96 -17.43 -11.26
CA GLN A 408 2.03 -18.87 -11.53
C GLN A 408 3.17 -19.25 -12.50
N ALA A 409 3.65 -18.31 -13.30
CA ALA A 409 4.70 -18.53 -14.30
C ALA A 409 6.13 -18.39 -13.72
N VAL A 410 6.29 -17.80 -12.52
CA VAL A 410 7.61 -17.58 -11.90
C VAL A 410 8.40 -18.86 -11.75
N THR A 411 9.66 -18.84 -12.17
CA THR A 411 10.61 -19.97 -12.05
C THR A 411 11.60 -19.74 -10.90
N ALA A 412 12.29 -20.82 -10.49
CA ALA A 412 13.36 -20.71 -9.49
C ALA A 412 14.53 -19.83 -10.00
N GLU A 413 14.82 -19.90 -11.30
CA GLU A 413 15.85 -19.09 -11.96
C GLU A 413 15.51 -17.60 -11.88
N ASP A 414 14.27 -17.21 -12.10
CA ASP A 414 13.82 -15.82 -11.99
C ASP A 414 14.02 -15.28 -10.56
N VAL A 415 13.65 -16.08 -9.55
CA VAL A 415 13.81 -15.71 -8.15
C VAL A 415 15.29 -15.56 -7.77
N LEU A 416 16.16 -16.46 -8.22
CA LEU A 416 17.59 -16.36 -7.94
C LEU A 416 18.21 -15.15 -8.64
N ALA A 417 17.81 -14.87 -9.88
CA ALA A 417 18.30 -13.72 -10.63
C ALA A 417 17.96 -12.38 -9.96
N VAL A 418 16.73 -12.21 -9.47
CA VAL A 418 16.35 -10.99 -8.71
C VAL A 418 17.04 -10.93 -7.36
N ALA A 419 17.23 -12.08 -6.69
CA ALA A 419 17.93 -12.15 -5.41
C ALA A 419 19.39 -11.70 -5.51
N GLU A 420 20.13 -12.17 -6.51
CA GLU A 420 21.52 -11.77 -6.77
C GLU A 420 21.65 -10.26 -7.03
N ARG A 421 20.66 -9.66 -7.67
CA ARG A 421 20.67 -8.24 -8.01
C ARG A 421 20.25 -7.34 -6.84
N VAL A 422 19.22 -7.72 -6.09
CA VAL A 422 18.64 -6.88 -5.03
C VAL A 422 19.38 -7.05 -3.71
N LEU A 423 19.80 -8.26 -3.34
CA LEU A 423 20.44 -8.53 -2.05
C LEU A 423 21.95 -8.16 -2.00
N ASP A 424 22.37 -7.19 -2.80
CA ASP A 424 23.73 -6.64 -2.75
C ASP A 424 23.90 -5.77 -1.50
N ARG A 425 24.74 -6.22 -0.55
CA ARG A 425 24.96 -5.53 0.70
C ARG A 425 25.46 -4.09 0.53
N ASP A 426 26.27 -3.82 -0.50
CA ASP A 426 26.77 -2.47 -0.76
C ASP A 426 25.65 -1.50 -1.18
N ARG A 427 24.48 -2.03 -1.52
CA ARG A 427 23.27 -1.27 -1.89
C ARG A 427 22.21 -1.29 -0.80
N SER A 428 22.57 -1.65 0.44
CA SER A 428 21.63 -1.75 1.54
C SER A 428 21.72 -0.59 2.52
N VAL A 429 20.63 -0.44 3.27
CA VAL A 429 20.59 0.36 4.50
C VAL A 429 20.36 -0.58 5.67
N THR A 430 21.31 -0.70 6.58
CA THR A 430 21.20 -1.54 7.78
C THR A 430 21.02 -0.66 9.02
N GLY A 431 19.96 -0.91 9.76
CA GLY A 431 19.65 -0.24 11.03
C GLY A 431 19.69 -1.19 12.21
N TRP A 432 20.38 -0.80 13.26
CA TRP A 432 20.33 -1.43 14.56
C TRP A 432 19.51 -0.56 15.51
N VAL A 433 18.49 -1.16 16.11
CA VAL A 433 17.59 -0.48 17.05
C VAL A 433 17.85 -1.04 18.43
N VAL A 434 18.31 -0.18 19.35
CA VAL A 434 18.83 -0.60 20.65
C VAL A 434 18.31 0.27 21.80
N PRO A 435 18.19 -0.26 23.03
CA PRO A 435 17.80 0.54 24.19
C PRO A 435 18.92 1.50 24.64
N ASN A 436 20.17 1.09 24.46
CA ASN A 436 21.38 1.89 24.68
C ASN A 436 22.56 1.23 23.95
N ARG A 437 23.67 1.96 23.79
CA ARG A 437 24.87 1.46 23.09
C ARG A 437 25.67 0.40 23.85
N GLU A 438 25.44 0.25 25.13
CA GLU A 438 26.13 -0.78 25.94
C GLU A 438 25.76 -2.20 25.49
N VAL A 439 24.57 -2.37 24.90
CA VAL A 439 24.10 -3.64 24.32
C VAL A 439 24.91 -4.07 23.09
N LEU A 440 25.69 -3.16 22.50
CA LEU A 440 26.55 -3.44 21.35
C LEU A 440 27.93 -3.97 21.69
N GLN A 441 28.27 -4.00 22.98
CA GLN A 441 29.54 -4.51 23.49
C GLN A 441 29.42 -5.96 23.99
#